data_279777651ca9d22c3addc02b0d99138c
#
_entry.id   279777651ca9d22c3addc02b0d99138c
#
_cell.length_a   1.000
_cell.length_b   1.000
_cell.length_c   1.000
_cell.angle_alpha   90.00
_cell.angle_beta   90.00
_cell.angle_gamma   90.00
#
_symmetry.space_group_name_H-M   'P 1'
#
loop_
_entity.id
_entity.type
_entity.pdbx_description
1 polymer ?
#
loop_
_entity_poly.entity_id
_entity_poly.type
_entity_poly.pdbx_seq_one_letter_code
_entity_poly.pdbx_strand_id
1 'polypeptide(L)'
;MKTISIKDIEGIRIGNAQNFTGGTGCTVILSETGMCAGLDVRGGGPASRESELLKPLAAAQSIHAVLLGGGSAFGLDAAGGVMQFLEEKGIGFDVGVTKVPLVCQSDIFDLTVADAHTRPDKAMGYEACKGAYKNNYQDGNFGVGTGATIGKFRGMDYCMKSGIGSYAVQIGELKVGAIVAVNALGDIYDHHSGRIVAGMLNEECSAFADTAKLLYSSYEVHDNKFVGNTTIGGGNFWRGVKDGGGKMERDRKSTRLNSSHNNQSRMPSSA
;
A
#
# COMPACT_ATOMS: atom_id res chain seq x y z
N MET A 1 -2.81 16.97 24.49
CA MET A 1 -2.56 15.84 23.56
C MET A 1 -1.24 15.20 23.97
N LYS A 2 -1.21 13.87 24.12
CA LYS A 2 -0.02 13.10 24.52
C LYS A 2 0.30 12.11 23.41
N THR A 3 1.57 12.02 23.01
CA THR A 3 2.03 10.94 22.11
C THR A 3 2.10 9.64 22.89
N ILE A 4 1.59 8.57 22.32
CA ILE A 4 1.56 7.21 22.88
C ILE A 4 2.11 6.22 21.84
N SER A 5 2.37 4.99 22.24
CA SER A 5 2.67 3.91 21.29
C SER A 5 1.39 3.48 20.55
N ILE A 6 1.51 3.09 19.28
CA ILE A 6 0.39 2.47 18.56
C ILE A 6 -0.10 1.19 19.26
N LYS A 7 0.77 0.53 20.02
CA LYS A 7 0.47 -0.67 20.80
C LYS A 7 -0.37 -0.38 22.07
N ASP A 8 -0.50 0.89 22.45
CA ASP A 8 -1.32 1.31 23.61
C ASP A 8 -2.80 1.49 23.23
N ILE A 9 -3.16 1.29 21.97
CA ILE A 9 -4.56 1.31 21.52
C ILE A 9 -5.19 -0.05 21.85
N GLU A 10 -6.13 -0.04 22.75
CA GLU A 10 -6.82 -1.23 23.22
C GLU A 10 -7.75 -1.80 22.14
N GLY A 11 -8.06 -3.09 22.22
CA GLY A 11 -8.97 -3.80 21.32
C GLY A 11 -8.35 -4.23 20.00
N ILE A 12 -7.09 -3.85 19.73
CA ILE A 12 -6.34 -4.30 18.56
C ILE A 12 -5.00 -4.94 18.97
N ARG A 13 -4.53 -5.86 18.11
CA ARG A 13 -3.19 -6.43 18.17
C ARG A 13 -2.52 -6.25 16.82
N ILE A 14 -1.23 -5.94 16.80
CA ILE A 14 -0.48 -5.67 15.58
C ILE A 14 0.75 -6.56 15.53
N GLY A 15 0.97 -7.21 14.38
CA GLY A 15 2.11 -8.12 14.22
C GLY A 15 2.70 -8.08 12.83
N ASN A 16 4.00 -8.30 12.78
CA ASN A 16 4.80 -8.34 11.56
C ASN A 16 5.28 -9.77 11.28
N ALA A 17 5.28 -10.13 10.00
CA ALA A 17 6.04 -11.26 9.47
C ALA A 17 6.71 -10.86 8.16
N GLN A 18 7.93 -11.30 7.94
CA GLN A 18 8.71 -10.91 6.77
C GLN A 18 9.75 -11.94 6.37
N ASN A 19 10.15 -11.86 5.11
CA ASN A 19 11.31 -12.55 4.57
C ASN A 19 12.32 -11.50 4.11
N PHE A 20 13.38 -11.28 4.89
CA PHE A 20 14.41 -10.29 4.57
C PHE A 20 15.20 -10.64 3.31
N THR A 21 15.45 -11.92 3.07
CA THR A 21 16.15 -12.38 1.86
C THR A 21 15.31 -12.16 0.61
N GLY A 22 14.01 -12.43 0.69
CA GLY A 22 13.06 -12.20 -0.41
C GLY A 22 12.61 -10.74 -0.55
N GLY A 23 12.90 -9.88 0.44
CA GLY A 23 12.60 -8.45 0.38
C GLY A 23 11.10 -8.13 0.47
N THR A 24 10.32 -8.92 1.20
CA THR A 24 8.86 -8.76 1.31
C THR A 24 8.34 -9.16 2.69
N GLY A 25 7.10 -8.83 2.98
CA GLY A 25 6.46 -9.18 4.25
C GLY A 25 5.02 -8.70 4.34
N CYS A 26 4.39 -8.96 5.49
CA CYS A 26 3.06 -8.46 5.80
C CYS A 26 2.92 -8.02 7.26
N THR A 27 1.99 -7.12 7.49
CA THR A 27 1.63 -6.58 8.81
C THR A 27 0.14 -6.77 9.03
N VAL A 28 -0.25 -7.44 10.09
CA VAL A 28 -1.65 -7.64 10.47
C VAL A 28 -2.05 -6.73 11.62
N ILE A 29 -3.21 -6.11 11.50
CA ILE A 29 -3.94 -5.44 12.58
C ILE A 29 -5.21 -6.28 12.80
N LEU A 30 -5.36 -6.88 13.96
CA LEU A 30 -6.50 -7.75 14.27
C LEU A 30 -7.24 -7.33 15.52
N SER A 31 -8.54 -7.62 15.55
CA SER A 31 -9.41 -7.44 16.71
C SER A 31 -10.18 -8.74 17.00
N GLU A 32 -10.08 -9.22 18.23
CA GLU A 32 -10.75 -10.46 18.66
C GLU A 32 -12.28 -10.29 18.75
N THR A 33 -12.73 -9.08 19.03
CA THR A 33 -14.16 -8.74 19.18
C THR A 33 -14.78 -8.16 17.92
N GLY A 34 -13.98 -7.98 16.87
CA GLY A 34 -14.36 -7.24 15.67
C GLY A 34 -14.19 -5.73 15.84
N MET A 35 -14.06 -5.04 14.71
CA MET A 35 -13.91 -3.58 14.64
C MET A 35 -14.71 -3.03 13.46
N CYS A 36 -15.35 -1.87 13.63
CA CYS A 36 -15.93 -1.13 12.52
C CYS A 36 -14.82 -0.66 11.57
N ALA A 37 -15.08 -0.74 10.28
CA ALA A 37 -14.11 -0.34 9.28
C ALA A 37 -14.74 0.41 8.11
N GLY A 38 -13.94 1.22 7.46
CA GLY A 38 -14.28 1.92 6.22
C GLY A 38 -13.11 1.88 5.25
N LEU A 39 -13.37 2.11 3.99
CA LEU A 39 -12.38 2.03 2.92
C LEU A 39 -12.50 3.21 1.97
N ASP A 40 -11.37 3.78 1.61
CA ASP A 40 -11.22 4.69 0.48
C ASP A 40 -10.08 4.17 -0.42
N VAL A 41 -10.39 3.91 -1.70
CA VAL A 41 -9.42 3.41 -2.68
C VAL A 41 -9.11 4.50 -3.68
N ARG A 42 -7.83 4.87 -3.78
CA ARG A 42 -7.33 5.86 -4.74
C ARG A 42 -6.35 5.21 -5.70
N GLY A 43 -6.44 5.56 -6.98
CA GLY A 43 -5.58 5.04 -8.04
C GLY A 43 -6.16 3.86 -8.80
N GLY A 44 -5.51 3.51 -9.92
CA GLY A 44 -6.02 2.57 -10.92
C GLY A 44 -5.57 1.12 -10.78
N GLY A 45 -4.74 0.79 -9.79
CA GLY A 45 -4.18 -0.56 -9.60
C GLY A 45 -4.26 -1.06 -8.17
N PRO A 46 -5.46 -1.12 -7.54
CA PRO A 46 -5.59 -1.62 -6.19
C PRO A 46 -5.37 -3.14 -6.16
N ALA A 47 -4.43 -3.60 -5.33
CA ALA A 47 -4.35 -4.99 -4.91
C ALA A 47 -5.07 -5.08 -3.57
N SER A 48 -6.33 -5.52 -3.57
CA SER A 48 -7.16 -5.52 -2.36
C SER A 48 -8.08 -6.74 -2.31
N ARG A 49 -8.43 -7.14 -1.09
CA ARG A 49 -9.32 -8.26 -0.79
C ARG A 49 -10.42 -7.81 0.17
N GLU A 50 -11.64 -8.33 -0.03
CA GLU A 50 -12.85 -8.09 0.79
C GLU A 50 -13.25 -6.60 0.88
N SER A 51 -12.88 -5.80 -0.13
CA SER A 51 -13.20 -4.36 -0.20
C SER A 51 -14.70 -4.10 -0.25
N GLU A 52 -15.47 -5.03 -0.84
CA GLU A 52 -16.93 -4.90 -0.97
C GLU A 52 -17.65 -5.02 0.39
N LEU A 53 -17.06 -5.72 1.37
CA LEU A 53 -17.60 -5.79 2.73
C LEU A 53 -17.68 -4.43 3.42
N LEU A 54 -16.87 -3.47 3.00
CA LEU A 54 -16.78 -2.15 3.62
C LEU A 54 -17.72 -1.12 3.00
N LYS A 55 -18.57 -1.55 2.06
CA LYS A 55 -19.62 -0.69 1.49
C LYS A 55 -20.81 -0.57 2.44
N PRO A 56 -21.48 0.60 2.47
CA PRO A 56 -22.62 0.83 3.40
C PRO A 56 -23.76 -0.16 3.27
N LEU A 57 -23.91 -0.83 2.12
CA LEU A 57 -24.96 -1.83 1.85
C LEU A 57 -24.56 -3.25 2.25
N ALA A 58 -23.33 -3.47 2.69
CA ALA A 58 -22.88 -4.79 3.12
C ALA A 58 -23.53 -5.18 4.45
N ALA A 59 -23.82 -6.47 4.63
CA ALA A 59 -24.44 -6.98 5.85
C ALA A 59 -23.45 -7.03 7.03
N ALA A 60 -22.15 -7.08 6.77
CA ALA A 60 -21.14 -7.12 7.81
C ALA A 60 -21.02 -5.78 8.53
N GLN A 61 -21.18 -5.78 9.85
CA GLN A 61 -21.05 -4.58 10.68
C GLN A 61 -19.65 -4.40 11.25
N SER A 62 -18.83 -5.45 11.22
CA SER A 62 -17.45 -5.45 11.72
C SER A 62 -16.59 -6.40 10.92
N ILE A 63 -15.29 -6.13 10.93
CA ILE A 63 -14.25 -7.03 10.41
C ILE A 63 -13.32 -7.45 11.55
N HIS A 64 -12.54 -8.53 11.35
CA HIS A 64 -11.69 -9.10 12.39
C HIS A 64 -10.21 -8.79 12.17
N ALA A 65 -9.81 -8.47 10.94
CA ALA A 65 -8.45 -8.05 10.65
C ALA A 65 -8.36 -7.14 9.41
N VAL A 66 -7.33 -6.29 9.43
CA VAL A 66 -6.77 -5.64 8.25
C VAL A 66 -5.35 -6.16 8.06
N LEU A 67 -5.02 -6.61 6.85
CA LEU A 67 -3.69 -7.05 6.48
C LEU A 67 -3.10 -6.07 5.46
N LEU A 68 -1.90 -5.60 5.74
CA LEU A 68 -1.08 -4.84 4.81
C LEU A 68 0.03 -5.78 4.32
N GLY A 69 0.10 -6.02 3.02
CA GLY A 69 1.04 -6.99 2.45
C GLY A 69 1.94 -6.42 1.37
N GLY A 70 3.04 -7.11 1.10
CA GLY A 70 3.82 -7.00 -0.12
C GLY A 70 3.33 -7.98 -1.18
N GLY A 71 4.14 -8.19 -2.24
CA GLY A 71 3.86 -9.18 -3.27
C GLY A 71 2.83 -8.76 -4.32
N SER A 72 2.36 -7.50 -4.30
CA SER A 72 1.28 -7.06 -5.19
C SER A 72 0.05 -7.98 -5.07
N ALA A 73 -0.71 -8.20 -6.13
CA ALA A 73 -1.89 -9.08 -6.09
C ALA A 73 -1.61 -10.55 -5.69
N PHE A 74 -0.36 -11.00 -5.82
CA PHE A 74 0.02 -12.34 -5.33
C PHE A 74 -0.01 -12.45 -3.80
N GLY A 75 0.34 -11.35 -3.10
CA GLY A 75 0.36 -11.30 -1.65
C GLY A 75 -1.01 -11.41 -0.99
N LEU A 76 -2.10 -11.24 -1.77
CA LEU A 76 -3.48 -11.42 -1.29
C LEU A 76 -3.76 -12.82 -0.74
N ASP A 77 -2.90 -13.80 -1.02
CA ASP A 77 -2.99 -15.15 -0.45
C ASP A 77 -2.74 -15.17 1.07
N ALA A 78 -1.97 -14.21 1.59
CA ALA A 78 -1.63 -14.13 3.02
C ALA A 78 -2.86 -14.01 3.94
N ALA A 79 -3.94 -13.36 3.48
CA ALA A 79 -5.19 -13.29 4.24
C ALA A 79 -5.78 -14.67 4.55
N GLY A 80 -5.54 -15.69 3.72
CA GLY A 80 -5.97 -17.06 4.00
C GLY A 80 -5.35 -17.62 5.28
N GLY A 81 -4.09 -17.27 5.57
CA GLY A 81 -3.42 -17.64 6.82
C GLY A 81 -3.94 -16.88 8.04
N VAL A 82 -4.30 -15.60 7.86
CA VAL A 82 -4.96 -14.81 8.92
C VAL A 82 -6.33 -15.40 9.25
N MET A 83 -7.11 -15.77 8.22
CA MET A 83 -8.41 -16.44 8.42
C MET A 83 -8.26 -17.74 9.19
N GLN A 84 -7.31 -18.60 8.78
CA GLN A 84 -7.05 -19.86 9.46
C GLN A 84 -6.72 -19.63 10.95
N PHE A 85 -5.81 -18.71 11.25
CA PHE A 85 -5.42 -18.39 12.63
C PHE A 85 -6.59 -17.94 13.49
N LEU A 86 -7.45 -17.06 12.94
CA LEU A 86 -8.61 -16.53 13.67
C LEU A 86 -9.69 -17.60 13.83
N GLU A 87 -9.93 -18.43 12.84
CA GLU A 87 -10.89 -19.56 12.92
C GLU A 87 -10.47 -20.55 14.02
N GLU A 88 -9.18 -20.93 14.09
CA GLU A 88 -8.64 -21.80 15.15
C GLU A 88 -8.85 -21.22 16.55
N LYS A 89 -8.99 -19.91 16.68
CA LYS A 89 -9.31 -19.21 17.93
C LYS A 89 -10.80 -18.98 18.15
N GLY A 90 -11.65 -19.43 17.24
CA GLY A 90 -13.09 -19.20 17.31
C GLY A 90 -13.49 -17.74 17.11
N ILE A 91 -12.67 -16.95 16.39
CA ILE A 91 -12.91 -15.54 16.08
C ILE A 91 -13.42 -15.42 14.66
N GLY A 92 -14.58 -14.81 14.45
CA GLY A 92 -15.18 -14.64 13.13
C GLY A 92 -16.67 -14.31 13.21
N PHE A 93 -17.26 -14.04 12.06
CA PHE A 93 -18.70 -13.91 11.89
C PHE A 93 -19.35 -15.28 12.01
N ASP A 94 -20.30 -15.41 12.92
CA ASP A 94 -20.97 -16.68 13.20
C ASP A 94 -21.99 -17.02 12.10
N VAL A 95 -21.78 -18.12 11.40
CA VAL A 95 -22.68 -18.63 10.36
C VAL A 95 -23.41 -19.92 10.80
N GLY A 96 -23.39 -20.22 12.11
CA GLY A 96 -24.07 -21.36 12.74
C GLY A 96 -23.28 -22.67 12.69
N VAL A 97 -22.55 -22.94 11.63
CA VAL A 97 -21.72 -24.16 11.46
C VAL A 97 -20.25 -23.93 11.78
N THR A 98 -19.79 -22.72 11.62
CA THR A 98 -18.45 -22.23 11.98
C THR A 98 -18.44 -20.73 12.12
N LYS A 99 -17.29 -20.16 12.49
CA LYS A 99 -17.05 -18.71 12.44
C LYS A 99 -16.17 -18.37 11.25
N VAL A 100 -16.62 -17.42 10.43
CA VAL A 100 -15.89 -16.94 9.25
C VAL A 100 -15.17 -15.64 9.59
N PRO A 101 -13.83 -15.64 9.71
CA PRO A 101 -13.08 -14.40 9.91
C PRO A 101 -13.21 -13.47 8.71
N LEU A 102 -13.60 -12.23 8.94
CA LEU A 102 -13.68 -11.20 7.90
C LEU A 102 -12.36 -10.43 7.89
N VAL A 103 -11.55 -10.64 6.84
CA VAL A 103 -10.18 -10.13 6.71
C VAL A 103 -10.07 -9.28 5.46
N CYS A 104 -9.95 -7.97 5.63
CA CYS A 104 -9.65 -7.05 4.54
C CYS A 104 -8.15 -6.95 4.33
N GLN A 105 -7.70 -6.86 3.08
CA GLN A 105 -6.28 -6.76 2.75
C GLN A 105 -6.03 -5.72 1.66
N SER A 106 -4.88 -5.03 1.76
CA SER A 106 -4.32 -4.24 0.66
C SER A 106 -2.81 -4.43 0.60
N ASP A 107 -2.27 -4.52 -0.63
CA ASP A 107 -0.88 -4.86 -0.86
C ASP A 107 -0.14 -3.77 -1.63
N ILE A 108 1.13 -3.59 -1.28
CA ILE A 108 2.07 -2.77 -2.03
C ILE A 108 2.73 -3.60 -3.15
N PHE A 109 3.14 -2.93 -4.22
CA PHE A 109 3.98 -3.53 -5.24
C PHE A 109 5.45 -3.44 -4.80
N ASP A 110 6.04 -4.58 -4.45
CA ASP A 110 7.43 -4.74 -4.02
C ASP A 110 8.20 -5.80 -4.83
N LEU A 111 7.61 -6.33 -5.90
CA LEU A 111 8.19 -7.41 -6.73
C LEU A 111 9.54 -7.04 -7.38
N THR A 112 9.94 -5.79 -7.34
CA THR A 112 11.23 -5.30 -7.82
C THR A 112 12.30 -5.26 -6.73
N VAL A 113 11.94 -5.65 -5.50
CA VAL A 113 12.86 -5.69 -4.36
C VAL A 113 13.29 -7.13 -4.12
N ALA A 114 14.59 -7.40 -4.16
CA ALA A 114 15.20 -8.72 -4.00
C ALA A 114 14.59 -9.80 -4.92
N ASP A 115 13.74 -10.71 -4.44
CA ASP A 115 13.21 -11.84 -5.21
C ASP A 115 11.71 -11.70 -5.50
N ALA A 116 11.35 -11.52 -6.77
CA ALA A 116 9.96 -11.40 -7.23
C ALA A 116 9.12 -12.66 -7.01
N HIS A 117 9.71 -13.80 -6.74
CA HIS A 117 9.01 -15.07 -6.51
C HIS A 117 8.76 -15.35 -5.01
N THR A 118 9.45 -14.67 -4.12
CA THR A 118 9.18 -14.66 -2.68
C THR A 118 8.09 -13.63 -2.38
N ARG A 119 6.96 -14.09 -1.90
CA ARG A 119 5.75 -13.26 -1.70
C ARG A 119 5.06 -13.66 -0.40
N PRO A 120 4.32 -12.74 0.25
CA PRO A 120 3.47 -13.12 1.36
C PRO A 120 2.45 -14.19 0.93
N ASP A 121 2.42 -15.28 1.68
CA ASP A 121 1.55 -16.42 1.51
C ASP A 121 0.76 -16.72 2.79
N LYS A 122 -0.04 -17.78 2.80
CA LYS A 122 -0.80 -18.22 3.98
C LYS A 122 0.08 -18.43 5.20
N ALA A 123 1.26 -19.03 5.02
CA ALA A 123 2.17 -19.29 6.14
C ALA A 123 2.65 -17.97 6.76
N MET A 124 3.01 -16.99 5.92
CA MET A 124 3.44 -15.67 6.39
C MET A 124 2.31 -14.90 7.07
N GLY A 125 1.08 -14.92 6.53
CA GLY A 125 -0.09 -14.31 7.17
C GLY A 125 -0.40 -14.93 8.55
N TYR A 126 -0.30 -16.23 8.67
CA TYR A 126 -0.46 -16.95 9.93
C TYR A 126 0.63 -16.54 10.95
N GLU A 127 1.91 -16.48 10.53
CA GLU A 127 3.00 -16.05 11.40
C GLU A 127 2.87 -14.57 11.84
N ALA A 128 2.33 -13.69 10.98
CA ALA A 128 2.04 -12.31 11.38
C ALA A 128 1.02 -12.26 12.54
N CYS A 129 0.00 -13.12 12.52
CA CYS A 129 -0.94 -13.25 13.63
C CYS A 129 -0.27 -13.74 14.92
N LYS A 130 0.61 -14.76 14.83
CA LYS A 130 1.40 -15.21 15.98
C LYS A 130 2.29 -14.06 16.52
N GLY A 131 2.86 -13.27 15.60
CA GLY A 131 3.60 -12.06 15.93
C GLY A 131 2.76 -11.03 16.69
N ALA A 132 1.51 -10.82 16.27
CA ALA A 132 0.58 -9.90 16.93
C ALA A 132 0.29 -10.30 18.38
N TYR A 133 0.15 -11.61 18.65
CA TYR A 133 -0.02 -12.12 20.01
C TYR A 133 1.26 -12.01 20.87
N LYS A 134 2.42 -11.90 20.25
CA LYS A 134 3.71 -11.65 20.92
C LYS A 134 4.08 -10.17 20.96
N ASN A 135 3.18 -9.29 20.47
CA ASN A 135 3.40 -7.84 20.39
C ASN A 135 4.69 -7.45 19.65
N ASN A 136 4.99 -8.13 18.53
CA ASN A 136 6.25 -8.01 17.79
C ASN A 136 6.28 -6.86 16.79
N TYR A 137 5.21 -6.05 16.68
CA TYR A 137 5.17 -4.92 15.74
C TYR A 137 6.34 -3.96 15.95
N GLN A 138 6.96 -3.58 14.86
CA GLN A 138 8.04 -2.59 14.80
C GLN A 138 7.89 -1.75 13.53
N ASP A 139 8.21 -0.46 13.64
CA ASP A 139 8.37 0.45 12.51
C ASP A 139 9.66 0.15 11.72
N GLY A 140 9.72 0.61 10.48
CA GLY A 140 10.89 0.47 9.62
C GLY A 140 10.78 -0.65 8.61
N ASN A 141 11.84 -1.41 8.41
CA ASN A 141 11.92 -2.50 7.43
C ASN A 141 11.34 -3.82 7.95
N PHE A 142 10.21 -3.77 8.63
CA PHE A 142 9.53 -4.93 9.19
C PHE A 142 8.15 -5.12 8.54
N GLY A 143 7.65 -6.36 8.55
CA GLY A 143 6.36 -6.67 7.96
C GLY A 143 6.28 -6.21 6.51
N VAL A 144 5.17 -5.54 6.13
CA VAL A 144 5.00 -4.97 4.80
C VAL A 144 6.06 -3.94 4.44
N GLY A 145 6.67 -3.27 5.43
CA GLY A 145 7.73 -2.29 5.22
C GLY A 145 9.02 -2.89 4.64
N THR A 146 9.19 -4.22 4.72
CA THR A 146 10.38 -4.92 4.21
C THR A 146 10.57 -4.71 2.71
N GLY A 147 9.50 -4.70 1.92
CA GLY A 147 9.54 -4.47 0.47
C GLY A 147 9.28 -3.02 0.04
N ALA A 148 8.95 -2.12 0.95
CA ALA A 148 8.57 -0.76 0.62
C ALA A 148 9.74 0.09 0.10
N THR A 149 9.49 0.86 -0.98
CA THR A 149 10.45 1.77 -1.63
C THR A 149 9.78 3.07 -2.05
N ILE A 150 10.56 4.14 -2.18
CA ILE A 150 10.07 5.47 -2.60
C ILE A 150 10.98 6.08 -3.67
N GLY A 151 10.52 7.13 -4.35
CA GLY A 151 11.33 7.83 -5.34
C GLY A 151 11.59 7.01 -6.60
N LYS A 152 10.60 6.25 -7.09
CA LYS A 152 10.76 5.28 -8.19
C LYS A 152 10.52 5.86 -9.58
N PHE A 153 10.34 7.17 -9.71
CA PHE A 153 9.95 7.80 -10.98
C PHE A 153 10.93 7.54 -12.13
N ARG A 154 12.24 7.50 -11.86
CA ARG A 154 13.29 7.16 -12.83
C ARG A 154 13.70 5.68 -12.80
N GLY A 155 13.02 4.85 -12.02
CA GLY A 155 13.35 3.42 -11.88
C GLY A 155 13.97 3.09 -10.52
N MET A 156 14.33 1.81 -10.36
CA MET A 156 14.79 1.28 -9.08
C MET A 156 16.21 1.70 -8.72
N ASP A 157 17.05 2.05 -9.70
CA ASP A 157 18.44 2.46 -9.47
C ASP A 157 18.55 3.78 -8.69
N TYR A 158 17.53 4.61 -8.74
CA TYR A 158 17.48 5.92 -8.07
C TYR A 158 16.50 5.95 -6.90
N CYS A 159 15.85 4.85 -6.59
CA CYS A 159 14.92 4.78 -5.49
C CYS A 159 15.61 4.67 -4.13
N MET A 160 14.87 4.98 -3.08
CA MET A 160 15.30 4.73 -1.71
C MET A 160 14.48 3.64 -1.07
N LYS A 161 15.11 2.88 -0.16
CA LYS A 161 14.43 1.97 0.74
C LYS A 161 13.52 2.79 1.67
N SER A 162 12.30 2.31 1.85
CA SER A 162 11.31 2.89 2.76
C SER A 162 10.91 1.87 3.83
N GLY A 163 9.73 1.99 4.39
CA GLY A 163 9.29 1.11 5.46
C GLY A 163 7.82 1.27 5.81
N ILE A 164 7.45 0.68 6.93
CA ILE A 164 6.21 0.93 7.64
C ILE A 164 6.48 1.89 8.80
N GLY A 165 5.57 2.81 9.05
CA GLY A 165 5.65 3.75 10.17
C GLY A 165 4.34 3.85 10.92
N SER A 166 4.41 4.18 12.20
CA SER A 166 3.23 4.41 13.02
C SER A 166 3.35 5.69 13.85
N TYR A 167 2.19 6.28 14.14
CA TYR A 167 2.08 7.40 15.04
C TYR A 167 0.76 7.33 15.80
N ALA A 168 0.77 7.58 17.09
CA ALA A 168 -0.45 7.57 17.89
C ALA A 168 -0.46 8.67 18.96
N VAL A 169 -1.65 9.18 19.22
CA VAL A 169 -1.89 10.24 20.21
C VAL A 169 -3.09 9.90 21.09
N GLN A 170 -3.10 10.45 22.29
CA GLN A 170 -4.21 10.39 23.22
C GLN A 170 -4.71 11.79 23.57
N ILE A 171 -6.03 11.98 23.54
CA ILE A 171 -6.75 13.21 23.90
C ILE A 171 -7.88 12.82 24.85
N GLY A 172 -7.69 13.04 26.15
CA GLY A 172 -8.59 12.49 27.18
C GLY A 172 -8.58 10.95 27.11
N GLU A 173 -9.75 10.35 26.92
CA GLU A 173 -9.89 8.89 26.74
C GLU A 173 -9.76 8.44 25.28
N LEU A 174 -9.88 9.38 24.33
CA LEU A 174 -9.76 9.07 22.89
C LEU A 174 -8.30 8.78 22.52
N LYS A 175 -8.05 7.63 21.94
CA LYS A 175 -6.77 7.24 21.32
C LYS A 175 -6.94 7.15 19.83
N VAL A 176 -6.05 7.80 19.09
CA VAL A 176 -6.04 7.81 17.61
C VAL A 176 -4.66 7.38 17.14
N GLY A 177 -4.61 6.44 16.21
CA GLY A 177 -3.37 5.94 15.64
C GLY A 177 -3.43 5.85 14.13
N ALA A 178 -2.26 5.96 13.50
CA ALA A 178 -2.05 5.72 12.08
C ALA A 178 -0.91 4.72 11.89
N ILE A 179 -1.06 3.83 10.93
CA ILE A 179 -0.01 2.92 10.44
C ILE A 179 0.04 3.09 8.93
N VAL A 180 1.23 3.32 8.39
CA VAL A 180 1.41 3.60 6.97
C VAL A 180 2.56 2.78 6.40
N ALA A 181 2.27 1.92 5.42
CA ALA A 181 3.29 1.35 4.54
C ALA A 181 3.60 2.35 3.43
N VAL A 182 4.81 2.91 3.42
CA VAL A 182 5.17 4.00 2.52
C VAL A 182 5.84 3.44 1.27
N ASN A 183 5.08 3.31 0.18
CA ASN A 183 5.55 2.78 -1.11
C ASN A 183 5.32 3.76 -2.27
N ALA A 184 5.60 5.04 -2.05
CA ALA A 184 5.32 6.11 -2.98
C ALA A 184 6.17 6.04 -4.27
N LEU A 185 5.59 6.48 -5.40
CA LEU A 185 6.34 6.72 -6.63
C LEU A 185 7.24 7.95 -6.49
N GLY A 186 6.75 8.98 -5.81
CA GLY A 186 7.42 10.26 -5.58
C GLY A 186 8.17 10.33 -4.26
N ASP A 187 8.35 11.54 -3.77
CA ASP A 187 9.17 11.90 -2.63
C ASP A 187 8.34 12.11 -1.36
N ILE A 188 8.99 12.04 -0.21
CA ILE A 188 8.42 12.31 1.11
C ILE A 188 8.95 13.64 1.60
N TYR A 189 8.04 14.50 2.03
CA TYR A 189 8.36 15.84 2.51
C TYR A 189 8.07 15.95 4.01
N ASP A 190 8.95 16.64 4.71
CA ASP A 190 8.64 17.10 6.06
C ASP A 190 7.58 18.21 5.97
N HIS A 191 6.46 18.02 6.64
CA HIS A 191 5.30 18.92 6.53
C HIS A 191 5.51 20.28 7.22
N HIS A 192 6.50 20.41 8.10
CA HIS A 192 6.82 21.68 8.76
C HIS A 192 7.77 22.53 7.92
N SER A 193 8.82 21.91 7.37
CA SER A 193 9.88 22.62 6.63
C SER A 193 9.66 22.62 5.11
N GLY A 194 8.81 21.74 4.58
CA GLY A 194 8.62 21.54 3.15
C GLY A 194 9.84 20.92 2.44
N ARG A 195 10.81 20.40 3.20
CA ARG A 195 12.02 19.77 2.63
C ARG A 195 11.78 18.31 2.34
N ILE A 196 12.40 17.81 1.27
CA ILE A 196 12.45 16.37 0.98
C ILE A 196 13.29 15.70 2.06
N VAL A 197 12.72 14.69 2.72
CA VAL A 197 13.41 13.87 3.74
C VAL A 197 13.78 12.51 3.20
N ALA A 198 13.10 12.04 2.16
CA ALA A 198 13.43 10.82 1.44
C ALA A 198 12.75 10.85 0.07
N GLY A 199 13.37 10.28 -0.97
CA GLY A 199 12.81 10.34 -2.32
C GLY A 199 13.79 9.88 -3.38
N MET A 200 13.51 10.26 -4.61
CA MET A 200 14.34 9.93 -5.75
C MET A 200 15.72 10.61 -5.67
N LEU A 201 16.77 9.85 -5.93
CA LEU A 201 18.14 10.34 -5.97
C LEU A 201 18.48 10.91 -7.36
N ASN A 202 19.47 11.81 -7.37
CA ASN A 202 20.10 12.27 -8.61
C ASN A 202 20.98 11.17 -9.23
N GLU A 203 21.58 11.45 -10.40
CA GLU A 203 22.39 10.46 -11.14
C GLU A 203 23.62 10.00 -10.36
N GLU A 204 24.20 10.85 -9.54
CA GLU A 204 25.35 10.56 -8.68
C GLU A 204 24.93 9.91 -7.34
N CYS A 205 23.63 9.69 -7.09
CA CYS A 205 23.08 9.21 -5.83
C CYS A 205 23.54 10.00 -4.58
N SER A 206 23.85 11.27 -4.75
CA SER A 206 24.41 12.15 -3.71
C SER A 206 23.41 13.13 -3.11
N ALA A 207 22.27 13.37 -3.79
CA ALA A 207 21.24 14.31 -3.39
C ALA A 207 19.88 13.88 -3.91
N PHE A 208 18.80 14.50 -3.39
CA PHE A 208 17.45 14.32 -3.92
C PHE A 208 17.25 15.05 -5.24
N ALA A 209 16.59 14.38 -6.18
CA ALA A 209 16.36 14.91 -7.53
C ALA A 209 15.02 15.66 -7.68
N ASP A 210 14.16 15.69 -6.66
CA ASP A 210 12.82 16.31 -6.67
C ASP A 210 11.94 15.77 -7.82
N THR A 211 11.22 14.70 -7.53
CA THR A 211 10.36 14.00 -8.49
C THR A 211 9.34 14.93 -9.15
N ALA A 212 8.77 15.87 -8.40
CA ALA A 212 7.77 16.79 -8.94
C ALA A 212 8.36 17.72 -10.00
N LYS A 213 9.54 18.27 -9.76
CA LYS A 213 10.23 19.12 -10.75
C LYS A 213 10.58 18.35 -12.01
N LEU A 214 11.08 17.12 -11.85
CA LEU A 214 11.38 16.26 -12.99
C LEU A 214 10.13 15.89 -13.78
N LEU A 215 9.04 15.55 -13.09
CA LEU A 215 7.76 15.28 -13.73
C LEU A 215 7.31 16.48 -14.58
N TYR A 216 7.30 17.68 -14.01
CA TYR A 216 6.89 18.89 -14.76
C TYR A 216 7.81 19.19 -15.93
N SER A 217 9.13 19.03 -15.79
CA SER A 217 10.09 19.29 -16.86
C SER A 217 10.09 18.22 -17.96
N SER A 218 9.57 17.03 -17.68
CA SER A 218 9.52 15.93 -18.66
C SER A 218 8.28 15.96 -19.55
N TYR A 219 7.33 16.88 -19.30
CA TYR A 219 6.15 17.05 -20.13
C TYR A 219 6.24 18.35 -20.92
N GLU A 220 6.11 18.24 -22.24
CA GLU A 220 5.94 19.36 -23.15
C GLU A 220 4.50 19.38 -23.67
N VAL A 221 3.98 20.57 -23.96
CA VAL A 221 2.66 20.74 -24.56
C VAL A 221 2.83 21.01 -26.05
N HIS A 222 2.49 20.02 -26.88
CA HIS A 222 2.38 20.18 -28.31
C HIS A 222 0.92 20.03 -28.75
N ASP A 223 0.40 21.03 -29.51
CA ASP A 223 -0.96 21.00 -30.07
C ASP A 223 -2.04 20.69 -29.00
N ASN A 224 -1.96 21.30 -27.82
CA ASN A 224 -2.82 21.06 -26.66
C ASN A 224 -2.80 19.61 -26.14
N LYS A 225 -1.74 18.86 -26.42
CA LYS A 225 -1.52 17.51 -25.86
C LYS A 225 -0.22 17.49 -25.07
N PHE A 226 -0.26 16.82 -23.92
CA PHE A 226 0.95 16.58 -23.14
C PHE A 226 1.76 15.47 -23.83
N VAL A 227 3.02 15.75 -24.13
CA VAL A 227 4.00 14.79 -24.64
C VAL A 227 5.11 14.67 -23.62
N GLY A 228 5.29 13.50 -23.04
CA GLY A 228 6.32 13.26 -22.02
C GLY A 228 7.39 12.29 -22.51
N ASN A 229 8.62 12.57 -22.16
CA ASN A 229 9.80 11.76 -22.51
C ASN A 229 10.22 10.78 -21.41
N THR A 230 9.30 10.37 -20.52
CA THR A 230 9.68 9.60 -19.35
C THR A 230 9.09 8.20 -19.36
N THR A 231 9.93 7.20 -19.12
CA THR A 231 9.51 5.86 -18.75
C THR A 231 9.25 5.86 -17.24
N ILE A 232 8.00 5.72 -16.81
CA ILE A 232 7.67 5.57 -15.41
C ILE A 232 8.01 4.14 -15.01
N GLY A 233 8.96 3.99 -14.09
CA GLY A 233 9.43 2.69 -13.63
C GLY A 233 8.32 1.89 -12.92
N GLY A 234 8.33 0.58 -13.14
CA GLY A 234 7.44 -0.38 -12.46
C GLY A 234 6.19 -0.77 -13.22
N GLY A 235 5.82 -0.07 -14.23
CA GLY A 235 4.78 -0.44 -15.20
C GLY A 235 4.96 0.45 -16.40
N ASN A 236 5.11 -0.12 -17.57
CA ASN A 236 5.26 0.62 -18.83
C ASN A 236 3.97 1.39 -19.16
N PHE A 237 3.63 2.38 -18.37
CA PHE A 237 2.48 3.23 -18.66
C PHE A 237 2.75 4.17 -19.85
N TRP A 238 4.04 4.50 -20.10
CA TRP A 238 4.46 5.36 -21.20
C TRP A 238 5.82 4.90 -21.73
N ARG A 239 5.91 4.55 -22.99
CA ARG A 239 7.19 4.44 -23.70
C ARG A 239 7.42 5.74 -24.44
N GLY A 240 8.42 6.49 -24.00
CA GLY A 240 9.00 7.55 -24.82
C GLY A 240 9.78 6.92 -25.96
N VAL A 241 9.53 7.35 -27.19
CA VAL A 241 10.38 6.98 -28.32
C VAL A 241 11.67 7.77 -28.20
N LYS A 242 12.78 7.07 -28.01
CA LYS A 242 14.10 7.68 -28.16
C LYS A 242 14.26 7.92 -29.66
N ASP A 243 14.23 9.15 -30.08
CA ASP A 243 14.87 9.65 -31.31
C ASP A 243 14.10 10.90 -31.77
N GLY A 244 14.72 11.99 -31.67
CA GLY A 244 14.51 13.30 -32.25
C GLY A 244 13.16 13.58 -32.96
N GLY A 245 12.09 13.81 -32.21
CA GLY A 245 10.76 14.09 -32.75
C GLY A 245 9.72 13.01 -32.46
N GLY A 246 9.95 12.18 -31.46
CA GLY A 246 9.16 10.99 -31.16
C GLY A 246 7.76 11.28 -30.66
N LYS A 247 6.77 10.70 -31.32
CA LYS A 247 5.41 10.55 -30.82
C LYS A 247 5.43 9.52 -29.70
N MET A 248 4.77 9.81 -28.57
CA MET A 248 4.50 8.80 -27.55
C MET A 248 3.59 7.71 -28.12
N GLU A 249 4.04 6.48 -28.12
CA GLU A 249 3.16 5.34 -28.28
C GLU A 249 2.49 5.00 -26.95
N ARG A 250 1.17 5.07 -26.92
CA ARG A 250 0.37 4.59 -25.81
C ARG A 250 0.37 3.06 -25.82
N ASP A 251 0.80 2.45 -24.72
CA ASP A 251 0.49 1.05 -24.51
C ASP A 251 -1.04 0.87 -24.47
N ARG A 252 -1.58 -0.07 -25.25
CA ARG A 252 -3.03 -0.33 -25.32
C ARG A 252 -3.65 -0.64 -23.96
N LYS A 253 -2.87 -1.16 -23.02
CA LYS A 253 -3.33 -1.42 -21.64
C LYS A 253 -3.52 -0.12 -20.85
N SER A 254 -2.61 0.84 -20.95
CA SER A 254 -2.72 2.12 -20.26
C SER A 254 -3.87 2.98 -20.79
N THR A 255 -4.18 2.86 -22.10
CA THR A 255 -5.30 3.56 -22.71
C THR A 255 -6.65 3.06 -22.19
N ARG A 256 -6.78 1.77 -21.87
CA ARG A 256 -8.00 1.21 -21.27
C ARG A 256 -8.20 1.67 -19.82
N LEU A 257 -7.13 1.78 -19.03
CA LEU A 257 -7.20 2.29 -17.66
C LEU A 257 -7.57 3.77 -17.60
N ASN A 258 -7.01 4.59 -18.50
CA ASN A 258 -7.35 6.02 -18.60
C ASN A 258 -8.77 6.26 -19.12
N SER A 259 -9.29 5.42 -20.01
CA SER A 259 -10.68 5.55 -20.50
C SER A 259 -11.72 5.18 -19.44
N SER A 260 -11.41 4.24 -18.53
CA SER A 260 -12.28 3.91 -17.42
C SER A 260 -12.34 5.03 -16.36
N HIS A 261 -11.25 5.76 -16.13
CA HIS A 261 -11.25 6.92 -15.23
C HIS A 261 -12.05 8.11 -15.78
N ASN A 262 -12.01 8.36 -17.08
CA ASN A 262 -12.79 9.44 -17.70
C ASN A 262 -14.31 9.17 -17.72
N ASN A 263 -14.74 7.91 -17.67
CA ASN A 263 -16.17 7.57 -17.63
C ASN A 263 -16.78 7.65 -16.22
N GLN A 264 -15.99 7.68 -15.16
CA GLN A 264 -16.50 7.85 -13.79
C GLN A 264 -16.71 9.32 -13.38
N SER A 265 -16.20 10.29 -14.15
CA SER A 265 -16.38 11.72 -13.88
C SER A 265 -17.60 12.34 -14.55
N ARG A 266 -18.39 11.58 -15.33
CA ARG A 266 -19.67 12.02 -15.86
C ARG A 266 -20.79 11.53 -14.96
N MET A 267 -21.13 12.36 -13.95
CA MET A 267 -22.47 12.27 -13.36
C MET A 267 -23.51 12.59 -14.44
N PRO A 268 -24.60 11.83 -14.57
CA PRO A 268 -25.72 12.23 -15.40
C PRO A 268 -26.30 13.50 -14.79
N SER A 269 -26.35 14.57 -15.58
CA SER A 269 -27.16 15.73 -15.25
C SER A 269 -28.63 15.25 -15.20
N SER A 270 -29.26 15.43 -14.04
CA SER A 270 -30.69 15.22 -13.82
C SER A 270 -31.52 15.92 -14.87
N ALA A 271 -32.32 15.18 -15.55
CA ALA A 271 -33.61 15.65 -16.03
C ALA A 271 -34.72 15.08 -15.13
#